data_9825475623c02bdba1b0934df981f9f8
#
_entry.id   9825475623c02bdba1b0934df981f9f8
#
_cell.length_a   1.000
_cell.length_b   1.000
_cell.length_c   1.000
_cell.angle_alpha   90.00
_cell.angle_beta   90.00
_cell.angle_gamma   90.00
#
_symmetry.space_group_name_H-M   'P 1'
#
loop_
_entity.id
_entity.type
_entity.pdbx_description
1 polymer ?
#
loop_
_entity_poly.entity_id
_entity_poly.type
_entity_poly.pdbx_seq_one_letter_code
_entity_poly.pdbx_strand_id
1 'polypeptide(L)'
;MAEKKTFYITTPIYYPSGKLTIGNAYTTIAADTMTRYKKSRGFDTFFLTGTDEHGLKIEQKAEAQGIKPQEFVDKMADSYKDLWKMLDVSYDRFIRTTDEDHVKAVQKIFERLLKQGDIYLGEYTGWYSVEDEEYFTESQLAEVYKDDDGNVIGGKAPSGHEVRLVKEPSYFFRMSKYADRLLQYYKDHPDFILPHSREKEMVNNFIKPGLEDLSVTRTTVDWGIPVPSDPKHVVYVWIDALSNYITALGYGCLLYTSPSPRDTER
;
A
#
# COMPACT_ATOMS: atom_id res chain seq x y z
N MET A 1 27.75 4.26 26.72
CA MET A 1 27.06 3.00 26.40
C MET A 1 27.18 2.82 24.91
N ALA A 2 27.59 1.65 24.39
CA ALA A 2 27.61 1.43 22.94
C ALA A 2 26.21 1.55 22.40
N GLU A 3 26.05 2.27 21.30
CA GLU A 3 24.78 2.45 20.60
C GLU A 3 24.26 1.07 20.17
N LYS A 4 23.01 0.74 20.54
CA LYS A 4 22.41 -0.53 20.15
C LYS A 4 22.13 -0.49 18.65
N LYS A 5 22.51 -1.55 17.94
CA LYS A 5 22.09 -1.72 16.54
C LYS A 5 20.57 -1.83 16.46
N THR A 6 19.95 -1.09 15.56
CA THR A 6 18.51 -1.13 15.31
C THR A 6 18.14 -2.23 14.31
N PHE A 7 16.93 -2.76 14.42
CA PHE A 7 16.38 -3.71 13.47
C PHE A 7 14.88 -3.48 13.30
N TYR A 8 14.47 -3.02 12.12
CA TYR A 8 13.07 -2.81 11.74
C TYR A 8 12.63 -3.91 10.79
N ILE A 9 11.52 -4.56 11.08
CA ILE A 9 10.91 -5.59 10.23
C ILE A 9 9.42 -5.36 10.12
N THR A 10 8.88 -5.63 8.92
CA THR A 10 7.46 -5.46 8.62
C THR A 10 6.90 -6.69 7.93
N THR A 11 5.61 -6.95 8.13
CA THR A 11 4.82 -7.75 7.20
C THR A 11 4.13 -6.82 6.20
N PRO A 12 3.53 -7.32 5.10
CA PRO A 12 2.44 -6.62 4.45
C PRO A 12 1.35 -6.29 5.48
N ILE A 13 0.67 -5.14 5.34
CA ILE A 13 -0.57 -4.91 6.07
C ILE A 13 -1.68 -5.67 5.34
N TYR A 14 -2.53 -6.36 6.11
CA TYR A 14 -3.48 -7.31 5.54
C TYR A 14 -4.80 -6.64 5.21
N TYR A 15 -5.32 -6.94 4.01
CA TYR A 15 -6.60 -6.41 3.56
C TYR A 15 -7.76 -7.13 4.29
N PRO A 16 -8.58 -6.42 5.10
CA PRO A 16 -9.51 -7.06 6.02
C PRO A 16 -10.84 -7.45 5.35
N SER A 17 -10.79 -7.97 4.14
CA SER A 17 -11.98 -8.40 3.40
C SER A 17 -12.49 -9.80 3.78
N GLY A 18 -11.77 -10.52 4.61
CA GLY A 18 -12.12 -11.86 5.07
C GLY A 18 -11.15 -12.41 6.10
N LYS A 19 -11.31 -13.68 6.48
CA LYS A 19 -10.41 -14.35 7.43
C LYS A 19 -9.01 -14.47 6.85
N LEU A 20 -8.00 -14.31 7.71
CA LEU A 20 -6.61 -14.56 7.35
C LEU A 20 -6.39 -16.04 7.01
N THR A 21 -5.47 -16.27 6.08
CA THR A 21 -5.07 -17.60 5.62
C THR A 21 -3.79 -18.08 6.31
N ILE A 22 -3.44 -19.33 6.11
CA ILE A 22 -2.17 -19.88 6.57
C ILE A 22 -0.96 -19.15 5.98
N GLY A 23 -1.08 -18.60 4.76
CA GLY A 23 -0.03 -17.78 4.13
C GLY A 23 0.24 -16.48 4.90
N ASN A 24 -0.82 -15.80 5.37
CA ASN A 24 -0.69 -14.61 6.21
C ASN A 24 -0.02 -14.96 7.55
N ALA A 25 -0.45 -16.08 8.18
CA ALA A 25 0.13 -16.56 9.43
C ALA A 25 1.61 -16.91 9.25
N TYR A 26 1.98 -17.58 8.17
CA TYR A 26 3.37 -17.92 7.85
C TYR A 26 4.27 -16.68 7.80
N THR A 27 3.85 -15.66 7.05
CA THR A 27 4.62 -14.41 6.92
C THR A 27 4.79 -13.72 8.27
N THR A 28 3.72 -13.65 9.06
CA THR A 28 3.76 -12.97 10.37
C THR A 28 4.62 -13.72 11.39
N ILE A 29 4.51 -15.05 11.45
CA ILE A 29 5.34 -15.90 12.32
C ILE A 29 6.82 -15.81 11.94
N ALA A 30 7.13 -15.77 10.64
CA ALA A 30 8.51 -15.62 10.17
C ALA A 30 9.11 -14.27 10.63
N ALA A 31 8.34 -13.18 10.52
CA ALA A 31 8.76 -11.85 10.99
C ALA A 31 8.93 -11.81 12.52
N ASP A 32 8.00 -12.39 13.28
CA ASP A 32 8.10 -12.51 14.74
C ASP A 32 9.31 -13.31 15.16
N THR A 33 9.55 -14.46 14.53
CA THR A 33 10.73 -15.30 14.80
C THR A 33 12.03 -14.53 14.58
N MET A 34 12.14 -13.77 13.49
CA MET A 34 13.32 -12.95 13.22
C MET A 34 13.45 -11.82 14.25
N THR A 35 12.36 -11.19 14.66
CA THR A 35 12.33 -10.17 15.70
C THR A 35 12.87 -10.71 17.02
N ARG A 36 12.34 -11.85 17.48
CA ARG A 36 12.78 -12.52 18.72
C ARG A 36 14.27 -12.89 18.65
N TYR A 37 14.72 -13.41 17.51
CA TYR A 37 16.14 -13.71 17.29
C TYR A 37 17.01 -12.46 17.40
N LYS A 38 16.66 -11.38 16.69
CA LYS A 38 17.43 -10.12 16.75
C LYS A 38 17.43 -9.53 18.14
N LYS A 39 16.31 -9.55 18.85
CA LYS A 39 16.18 -9.09 20.23
C LYS A 39 17.09 -9.89 21.17
N SER A 40 17.15 -11.23 21.03
CA SER A 40 18.07 -12.08 21.81
C SER A 40 19.55 -11.79 21.51
N ARG A 41 19.86 -11.23 20.34
CA ARG A 41 21.20 -10.78 19.94
C ARG A 41 21.54 -9.35 20.40
N GLY A 42 20.65 -8.71 21.17
CA GLY A 42 20.87 -7.39 21.74
C GLY A 42 20.52 -6.20 20.83
N PHE A 43 19.84 -6.44 19.71
CA PHE A 43 19.34 -5.37 18.85
C PHE A 43 18.16 -4.65 19.52
N ASP A 44 18.02 -3.36 19.20
CA ASP A 44 16.79 -2.62 19.41
C ASP A 44 15.86 -2.92 18.22
N THR A 45 14.75 -3.61 18.49
CA THR A 45 13.88 -4.16 17.44
C THR A 45 12.56 -3.42 17.38
N PHE A 46 12.02 -3.24 16.18
CA PHE A 46 10.64 -2.78 15.96
C PHE A 46 9.98 -3.66 14.91
N PHE A 47 8.90 -4.36 15.30
CA PHE A 47 8.11 -5.22 14.43
C PHE A 47 6.75 -4.59 14.14
N LEU A 48 6.49 -4.30 12.86
CA LEU A 48 5.25 -3.73 12.35
C LEU A 48 4.43 -4.76 11.60
N THR A 49 3.15 -4.85 11.94
CA THR A 49 2.10 -5.49 11.14
C THR A 49 0.85 -4.62 11.17
N GLY A 50 -0.23 -4.99 10.47
CA GLY A 50 -1.44 -4.19 10.50
C GLY A 50 -2.45 -4.55 9.43
N THR A 51 -3.37 -3.61 9.18
CA THR A 51 -4.48 -3.75 8.23
C THR A 51 -4.56 -2.59 7.25
N ASP A 52 -4.83 -2.93 5.98
CA ASP A 52 -5.17 -2.01 4.89
C ASP A 52 -6.71 -1.95 4.79
N GLU A 53 -7.32 -0.88 5.29
CA GLU A 53 -8.73 -0.85 5.65
C GLU A 53 -9.63 -0.03 4.70
N HIS A 54 -9.05 0.66 3.73
CA HIS A 54 -9.80 1.48 2.78
C HIS A 54 -10.14 0.72 1.48
N GLY A 55 -11.06 1.30 0.69
CA GLY A 55 -11.39 0.82 -0.64
C GLY A 55 -12.83 0.35 -0.82
N LEU A 56 -13.24 0.25 -2.09
CA LEU A 56 -14.63 -0.04 -2.49
C LEU A 56 -15.12 -1.41 -1.97
N LYS A 57 -14.27 -2.41 -1.97
CA LYS A 57 -14.64 -3.77 -1.53
C LYS A 57 -14.99 -3.83 -0.03
N ILE A 58 -14.30 -3.03 0.79
CA ILE A 58 -14.61 -2.89 2.22
C ILE A 58 -15.96 -2.20 2.39
N GLU A 59 -16.19 -1.10 1.66
CA GLU A 59 -17.45 -0.36 1.67
C GLU A 59 -18.63 -1.28 1.32
N GLN A 60 -18.53 -2.02 0.21
CA GLN A 60 -19.55 -2.98 -0.22
C GLN A 60 -19.80 -4.12 0.78
N LYS A 61 -18.74 -4.63 1.44
CA LYS A 61 -18.89 -5.68 2.46
C LYS A 61 -19.56 -5.16 3.73
N ALA A 62 -19.30 -3.93 4.11
CA ALA A 62 -19.97 -3.28 5.23
C ALA A 62 -21.45 -3.03 4.90
N GLU A 63 -21.74 -2.53 3.71
CA GLU A 63 -23.10 -2.31 3.21
C GLU A 63 -23.91 -3.60 3.17
N ALA A 64 -23.34 -4.68 2.64
CA ALA A 64 -23.96 -6.00 2.63
C ALA A 64 -24.32 -6.55 4.01
N GLN A 65 -23.64 -6.07 5.08
CA GLN A 65 -23.94 -6.40 6.47
C GLN A 65 -24.82 -5.34 7.16
N GLY A 66 -25.19 -4.26 6.49
CA GLY A 66 -25.97 -3.17 7.06
C GLY A 66 -25.24 -2.37 8.15
N ILE A 67 -23.90 -2.32 8.12
CA ILE A 67 -23.08 -1.61 9.08
C ILE A 67 -22.17 -0.58 8.38
N LYS A 68 -21.58 0.33 9.15
CA LYS A 68 -20.62 1.30 8.61
C LYS A 68 -19.28 0.63 8.31
N PRO A 69 -18.53 1.11 7.27
CA PRO A 69 -17.20 0.61 6.96
C PRO A 69 -16.26 0.60 8.18
N GLN A 70 -16.24 1.64 8.99
CA GLN A 70 -15.43 1.70 10.21
C GLN A 70 -15.76 0.55 11.18
N GLU A 71 -17.03 0.28 11.41
CA GLU A 71 -17.45 -0.81 12.31
C GLU A 71 -17.05 -2.18 11.74
N PHE A 72 -17.11 -2.34 10.43
CA PHE A 72 -16.67 -3.56 9.76
C PHE A 72 -15.18 -3.79 9.96
N VAL A 73 -14.32 -2.79 9.67
CA VAL A 73 -12.86 -2.94 9.81
C VAL A 73 -12.41 -3.03 11.25
N ASP A 74 -13.12 -2.42 12.21
CA ASP A 74 -12.87 -2.59 13.65
C ASP A 74 -13.01 -4.05 14.06
N LYS A 75 -14.12 -4.70 13.69
CA LYS A 75 -14.35 -6.13 13.95
C LYS A 75 -13.29 -7.03 13.32
N MET A 76 -12.88 -6.70 12.09
CA MET A 76 -11.87 -7.46 11.38
C MET A 76 -10.49 -7.30 12.01
N ALA A 77 -10.09 -6.07 12.34
CA ALA A 77 -8.82 -5.79 13.00
C ALA A 77 -8.72 -6.51 14.36
N ASP A 78 -9.78 -6.50 15.15
CA ASP A 78 -9.83 -7.21 16.43
C ASP A 78 -9.68 -8.74 16.21
N SER A 79 -10.36 -9.31 15.23
CA SER A 79 -10.22 -10.74 14.91
C SER A 79 -8.79 -11.13 14.51
N TYR A 80 -8.08 -10.22 13.83
CA TYR A 80 -6.68 -10.43 13.44
C TYR A 80 -5.75 -10.35 14.65
N LYS A 81 -5.96 -9.37 15.53
CA LYS A 81 -5.21 -9.25 16.79
C LYS A 81 -5.41 -10.47 17.68
N ASP A 82 -6.64 -11.01 17.75
CA ASP A 82 -6.93 -12.24 18.50
C ASP A 82 -6.20 -13.45 17.91
N LEU A 83 -6.13 -13.56 16.59
CA LEU A 83 -5.34 -14.59 15.93
C LEU A 83 -3.86 -14.47 16.26
N TRP A 84 -3.29 -13.26 16.20
CA TRP A 84 -1.89 -13.02 16.55
C TRP A 84 -1.60 -13.33 18.01
N LYS A 85 -2.53 -13.03 18.90
CA LYS A 85 -2.43 -13.40 20.31
C LYS A 85 -2.47 -14.92 20.51
N MET A 86 -3.34 -15.63 19.81
CA MET A 86 -3.43 -17.10 19.86
C MET A 86 -2.13 -17.76 19.34
N LEU A 87 -1.46 -17.16 18.35
CA LEU A 87 -0.21 -17.64 17.78
C LEU A 87 1.03 -17.11 18.52
N ASP A 88 0.87 -16.42 19.66
CA ASP A 88 1.96 -15.82 20.47
C ASP A 88 2.86 -14.87 19.67
N VAL A 89 2.30 -14.15 18.70
CA VAL A 89 3.03 -13.15 17.91
C VAL A 89 3.20 -11.86 18.71
N SER A 90 4.43 -11.34 18.79
CA SER A 90 4.80 -10.15 19.59
C SER A 90 5.21 -8.99 18.69
N TYR A 91 4.24 -8.33 18.06
CA TYR A 91 4.49 -7.10 17.30
C TYR A 91 4.59 -5.87 18.24
N ASP A 92 5.38 -4.87 17.84
CA ASP A 92 5.51 -3.61 18.57
C ASP A 92 4.41 -2.62 18.18
N ARG A 93 3.95 -2.65 16.91
CA ARG A 93 2.80 -1.87 16.46
C ARG A 93 1.93 -2.69 15.50
N PHE A 94 0.60 -2.61 15.72
CA PHE A 94 -0.42 -3.00 14.77
C PHE A 94 -1.01 -1.72 14.18
N ILE A 95 -0.54 -1.33 12.98
CA ILE A 95 -1.01 -0.12 12.31
C ILE A 95 -2.29 -0.41 11.53
N ARG A 96 -3.19 0.56 11.53
CA ARG A 96 -4.41 0.57 10.73
C ARG A 96 -4.36 1.78 9.80
N THR A 97 -4.75 1.63 8.54
CA THR A 97 -4.81 2.80 7.65
C THR A 97 -5.87 3.81 8.07
N THR A 98 -6.79 3.42 8.95
CA THR A 98 -7.77 4.31 9.62
C THR A 98 -7.23 5.00 10.88
N ASP A 99 -6.02 4.68 11.36
CA ASP A 99 -5.40 5.37 12.49
C ASP A 99 -5.21 6.87 12.17
N GLU A 100 -5.58 7.74 13.12
CA GLU A 100 -5.57 9.19 12.92
C GLU A 100 -4.18 9.74 12.57
N ASP A 101 -3.13 9.21 13.17
CA ASP A 101 -1.74 9.61 12.89
C ASP A 101 -1.31 9.19 11.48
N HIS A 102 -1.76 8.01 11.01
CA HIS A 102 -1.53 7.57 9.64
C HIS A 102 -2.27 8.46 8.64
N VAL A 103 -3.56 8.69 8.84
CA VAL A 103 -4.38 9.57 7.97
C VAL A 103 -3.73 10.95 7.81
N LYS A 104 -3.35 11.59 8.93
CA LYS A 104 -2.67 12.89 8.91
C LYS A 104 -1.33 12.87 8.17
N ALA A 105 -0.57 11.80 8.34
CA ALA A 105 0.72 11.66 7.67
C ALA A 105 0.55 11.46 6.16
N VAL A 106 -0.38 10.62 5.73
CA VAL A 106 -0.72 10.40 4.31
C VAL A 106 -1.16 11.71 3.65
N GLN A 107 -2.05 12.46 4.30
CA GLN A 107 -2.47 13.78 3.82
C GLN A 107 -1.30 14.74 3.63
N LYS A 108 -0.37 14.80 4.58
CA LYS A 108 0.85 15.62 4.48
C LYS A 108 1.78 15.15 3.35
N ILE A 109 1.92 13.84 3.16
CA ILE A 109 2.71 13.26 2.06
C ILE A 109 2.12 13.70 0.74
N PHE A 110 0.81 13.54 0.56
CA PHE A 110 0.10 13.89 -0.66
C PHE A 110 0.27 15.38 -0.99
N GLU A 111 -0.06 16.27 -0.05
CA GLU A 111 0.05 17.73 -0.23
C GLU A 111 1.50 18.16 -0.53
N ARG A 112 2.47 17.54 0.10
CA ARG A 112 3.88 17.81 -0.18
C ARG A 112 4.24 17.44 -1.62
N LEU A 113 3.86 16.25 -2.08
CA LEU A 113 4.13 15.78 -3.44
C LEU A 113 3.40 16.64 -4.47
N LEU A 114 2.16 17.06 -4.19
CA LEU A 114 1.39 17.97 -5.02
C LEU A 114 2.10 19.32 -5.15
N LYS A 115 2.53 19.91 -4.03
CA LYS A 115 3.27 21.18 -4.01
C LYS A 115 4.62 21.11 -4.74
N GLN A 116 5.27 19.97 -4.73
CA GLN A 116 6.54 19.72 -5.43
C GLN A 116 6.36 19.48 -6.95
N GLY A 117 5.11 19.36 -7.42
CA GLY A 117 4.78 19.01 -8.80
C GLY A 117 5.07 17.54 -9.15
N ASP A 118 5.26 16.69 -8.15
CA ASP A 118 5.39 15.24 -8.31
C ASP A 118 4.03 14.55 -8.39
N ILE A 119 2.97 15.22 -7.99
CA ILE A 119 1.57 14.85 -8.25
C ILE A 119 0.92 15.91 -9.13
N TYR A 120 0.07 15.50 -10.07
CA TYR A 120 -0.69 16.38 -10.96
C TYR A 120 -2.07 15.79 -11.27
N LEU A 121 -3.04 16.65 -11.57
CA LEU A 121 -4.38 16.25 -11.97
C LEU A 121 -4.38 15.84 -13.44
N GLY A 122 -5.00 14.70 -13.74
CA GLY A 122 -5.20 14.16 -15.08
C GLY A 122 -6.55 13.43 -15.18
N GLU A 123 -6.75 12.69 -16.24
CA GLU A 123 -7.92 11.83 -16.44
C GLU A 123 -7.44 10.38 -16.54
N TYR A 124 -8.01 9.51 -15.73
CA TYR A 124 -7.77 8.09 -15.78
C TYR A 124 -8.88 7.40 -16.55
N THR A 125 -8.51 6.53 -17.48
CA THR A 125 -9.44 5.65 -18.19
C THR A 125 -8.89 4.24 -18.13
N GLY A 126 -9.64 3.31 -17.58
CA GLY A 126 -9.20 1.91 -17.45
C GLY A 126 -10.35 0.95 -17.19
N TRP A 127 -10.09 -0.32 -17.41
CA TRP A 127 -11.02 -1.41 -17.15
C TRP A 127 -10.91 -1.81 -15.67
N TYR A 128 -11.89 -1.46 -14.86
CA TYR A 128 -11.87 -1.67 -13.42
C TYR A 128 -12.63 -2.95 -13.05
N SER A 129 -11.95 -3.83 -12.34
CA SER A 129 -12.55 -4.98 -11.65
C SER A 129 -12.84 -4.60 -10.20
N VAL A 130 -14.10 -4.67 -9.81
CA VAL A 130 -14.52 -4.40 -8.42
C VAL A 130 -14.01 -5.50 -7.48
N GLU A 131 -13.99 -6.72 -7.95
CA GLU A 131 -13.60 -7.89 -7.15
C GLU A 131 -12.10 -7.92 -6.86
N ASP A 132 -11.28 -7.46 -7.83
CA ASP A 132 -9.83 -7.41 -7.72
C ASP A 132 -9.35 -6.07 -7.14
N GLU A 133 -10.23 -5.05 -7.12
CA GLU A 133 -9.90 -3.65 -6.81
C GLU A 133 -8.73 -3.12 -7.66
N GLU A 134 -8.67 -3.55 -8.91
CA GLU A 134 -7.56 -3.25 -9.81
C GLU A 134 -8.07 -2.74 -11.16
N TYR A 135 -7.28 -1.85 -11.75
CA TYR A 135 -7.47 -1.38 -13.10
C TYR A 135 -6.59 -2.14 -14.05
N PHE A 136 -7.15 -2.46 -15.20
CA PHE A 136 -6.48 -3.17 -16.29
C PHE A 136 -6.47 -2.30 -17.54
N THR A 137 -5.42 -2.39 -18.32
CA THR A 137 -5.44 -1.96 -19.71
C THR A 137 -6.15 -3.01 -20.55
N GLU A 138 -6.64 -2.63 -21.72
CA GLU A 138 -7.30 -3.57 -22.62
C GLU A 138 -6.44 -4.80 -22.94
N SER A 139 -5.12 -4.59 -23.09
CA SER A 139 -4.15 -5.66 -23.36
C SER A 139 -3.92 -6.62 -22.20
N GLN A 140 -4.31 -6.25 -20.99
CA GLN A 140 -4.19 -7.08 -19.79
C GLN A 140 -5.45 -7.92 -19.52
N LEU A 141 -6.55 -7.67 -20.24
CA LEU A 141 -7.78 -8.45 -20.07
C LEU A 141 -7.58 -9.88 -20.60
N ALA A 142 -8.05 -10.86 -19.82
CA ALA A 142 -8.04 -12.26 -20.23
C ALA A 142 -9.10 -12.54 -21.31
N GLU A 143 -10.22 -11.81 -21.29
CA GLU A 143 -11.31 -11.89 -22.24
C GLU A 143 -11.80 -10.47 -22.54
N VAL A 144 -12.07 -10.18 -23.80
CA VAL A 144 -12.51 -8.87 -24.28
C VAL A 144 -13.85 -9.01 -24.99
N TYR A 145 -14.85 -8.23 -24.54
CA TYR A 145 -16.18 -8.15 -25.19
C TYR A 145 -16.18 -6.97 -26.13
N LYS A 146 -16.67 -7.19 -27.36
CA LYS A 146 -16.74 -6.18 -28.40
C LYS A 146 -18.16 -6.00 -28.89
N ASP A 147 -18.53 -4.76 -29.25
CA ASP A 147 -19.74 -4.47 -29.96
C ASP A 147 -19.63 -4.83 -31.45
N ASP A 148 -20.74 -4.62 -32.21
CA ASP A 148 -20.81 -4.92 -33.65
C ASP A 148 -19.84 -4.07 -34.49
N ASP A 149 -19.39 -2.92 -33.95
CA ASP A 149 -18.41 -2.01 -34.56
C ASP A 149 -16.96 -2.35 -34.18
N GLY A 150 -16.76 -3.36 -33.33
CA GLY A 150 -15.45 -3.82 -32.88
C GLY A 150 -14.87 -3.04 -31.67
N ASN A 151 -15.61 -2.10 -31.09
CA ASN A 151 -15.19 -1.38 -29.90
C ASN A 151 -15.28 -2.28 -28.66
N VAL A 152 -14.32 -2.16 -27.75
CA VAL A 152 -14.35 -2.89 -26.49
C VAL A 152 -15.39 -2.28 -25.55
N ILE A 153 -16.34 -3.12 -25.11
CA ILE A 153 -17.45 -2.73 -24.24
C ILE A 153 -17.38 -3.37 -22.85
N GLY A 154 -16.45 -4.32 -22.63
CA GLY A 154 -16.26 -5.03 -21.39
C GLY A 154 -15.24 -6.14 -21.53
N GLY A 155 -15.13 -6.98 -20.52
CA GLY A 155 -14.23 -8.14 -20.54
C GLY A 155 -14.04 -8.73 -19.15
N LYS A 156 -13.04 -9.61 -19.06
CA LYS A 156 -12.64 -10.23 -17.80
C LYS A 156 -11.18 -9.93 -17.47
N ALA A 157 -10.93 -9.63 -16.22
CA ALA A 157 -9.60 -9.57 -15.65
C ALA A 157 -8.89 -10.95 -15.72
N PRO A 158 -7.58 -11.03 -15.55
CA PRO A 158 -6.85 -12.31 -15.47
C PRO A 158 -7.36 -13.25 -14.38
N SER A 159 -7.96 -12.70 -13.33
CA SER A 159 -8.64 -13.44 -12.25
C SER A 159 -9.96 -14.10 -12.69
N GLY A 160 -10.50 -13.74 -13.86
CA GLY A 160 -11.81 -14.17 -14.37
C GLY A 160 -12.98 -13.29 -13.95
N HIS A 161 -12.76 -12.24 -13.16
CA HIS A 161 -13.79 -11.30 -12.75
C HIS A 161 -14.14 -10.30 -13.86
N GLU A 162 -15.40 -9.88 -13.90
CA GLU A 162 -15.89 -8.89 -14.86
C GLU A 162 -15.24 -7.52 -14.63
N VAL A 163 -14.99 -6.81 -15.75
CA VAL A 163 -14.48 -5.44 -15.71
C VAL A 163 -15.45 -4.47 -16.40
N ARG A 164 -15.43 -3.22 -15.94
CA ARG A 164 -16.17 -2.11 -16.56
C ARG A 164 -15.23 -0.97 -16.88
N LEU A 165 -15.49 -0.25 -17.96
CA LEU A 165 -14.74 0.95 -18.30
C LEU A 165 -15.09 2.06 -17.30
N VAL A 166 -14.06 2.57 -16.62
CA VAL A 166 -14.17 3.72 -15.73
C VAL A 166 -13.32 4.85 -16.30
N LYS A 167 -13.93 6.03 -16.37
CA LYS A 167 -13.29 7.27 -16.79
C LYS A 167 -13.53 8.30 -15.72
N GLU A 168 -12.47 8.71 -15.04
CA GLU A 168 -12.58 9.65 -13.93
C GLU A 168 -11.39 10.61 -13.86
N PRO A 169 -11.59 11.85 -13.36
CA PRO A 169 -10.47 12.68 -12.99
C PRO A 169 -9.67 12.00 -11.87
N SER A 170 -8.36 12.01 -11.98
CA SER A 170 -7.48 11.43 -10.98
C SER A 170 -6.19 12.22 -10.87
N TYR A 171 -5.62 12.22 -9.68
CA TYR A 171 -4.26 12.69 -9.47
C TYR A 171 -3.27 11.57 -9.81
N PHE A 172 -2.19 11.95 -10.50
CA PHE A 172 -1.13 11.05 -10.92
C PHE A 172 0.19 11.40 -10.24
N PHE A 173 0.86 10.40 -9.71
CA PHE A 173 2.24 10.53 -9.25
C PHE A 173 3.20 10.32 -10.42
N ARG A 174 4.12 11.26 -10.64
CA ARG A 174 5.15 11.22 -11.70
C ARG A 174 6.22 10.19 -11.41
N MET A 175 5.84 8.91 -11.40
CA MET A 175 6.76 7.81 -11.13
C MET A 175 7.84 7.73 -12.21
N SER A 176 7.49 8.05 -13.45
CA SER A 176 8.41 8.13 -14.59
C SER A 176 9.65 9.00 -14.33
N LYS A 177 9.50 10.11 -13.60
CA LYS A 177 10.56 11.03 -13.20
C LYS A 177 11.67 10.38 -12.36
N TYR A 178 11.36 9.27 -11.69
CA TYR A 178 12.25 8.65 -10.70
C TYR A 178 13.05 7.46 -11.23
N ALA A 179 12.85 7.02 -12.49
CA ALA A 179 13.46 5.83 -13.07
C ALA A 179 15.00 5.83 -12.96
N ASP A 180 15.64 6.89 -13.47
CA ASP A 180 17.11 7.00 -13.46
C ASP A 180 17.67 7.08 -12.03
N ARG A 181 16.96 7.80 -11.14
CA ARG A 181 17.35 7.92 -9.74
C ARG A 181 17.26 6.58 -9.00
N LEU A 182 16.25 5.77 -9.31
CA LEU A 182 16.10 4.42 -8.73
C LEU A 182 17.22 3.49 -9.23
N LEU A 183 17.52 3.52 -10.53
CA LEU A 183 18.62 2.72 -11.10
C LEU A 183 19.98 3.08 -10.47
N GLN A 184 20.25 4.38 -10.30
CA GLN A 184 21.46 4.82 -9.63
C GLN A 184 21.50 4.38 -8.17
N TYR A 185 20.37 4.51 -7.45
CA TYR A 185 20.26 4.10 -6.04
C TYR A 185 20.53 2.61 -5.85
N TYR A 186 19.97 1.73 -6.71
CA TYR A 186 20.21 0.29 -6.62
C TYR A 186 21.67 -0.07 -6.94
N LYS A 187 22.30 0.66 -7.87
CA LYS A 187 23.72 0.49 -8.16
C LYS A 187 24.61 0.87 -6.97
N ASP A 188 24.28 1.95 -6.27
CA ASP A 188 25.04 2.44 -5.12
C ASP A 188 24.76 1.61 -3.84
N HIS A 189 23.60 0.90 -3.80
CA HIS A 189 23.15 0.09 -2.68
C HIS A 189 22.76 -1.33 -3.14
N PRO A 190 23.73 -2.19 -3.47
CA PRO A 190 23.46 -3.49 -4.11
C PRO A 190 22.66 -4.46 -3.25
N ASP A 191 22.66 -4.26 -1.93
CA ASP A 191 21.88 -5.09 -0.98
C ASP A 191 20.50 -4.52 -0.65
N PHE A 192 20.06 -3.45 -1.36
CA PHE A 192 18.76 -2.83 -1.08
C PHE A 192 17.58 -3.72 -1.46
N ILE A 193 17.69 -4.51 -2.53
CA ILE A 193 16.71 -5.51 -2.94
C ILE A 193 17.34 -6.90 -2.92
N LEU A 194 16.86 -7.76 -2.03
CA LEU A 194 17.30 -9.14 -1.91
C LEU A 194 16.13 -10.13 -2.02
N PRO A 195 16.35 -11.30 -2.61
CA PRO A 195 17.56 -11.74 -3.31
C PRO A 195 17.77 -10.96 -4.62
N HIS A 196 18.98 -10.91 -5.14
CA HIS A 196 19.32 -10.16 -6.37
C HIS A 196 18.51 -10.56 -7.62
N SER A 197 17.88 -11.74 -7.63
CA SER A 197 16.92 -12.12 -8.68
C SER A 197 15.72 -11.18 -8.72
N ARG A 198 15.27 -10.66 -7.58
CA ARG A 198 14.17 -9.71 -7.47
C ARG A 198 14.57 -8.30 -7.93
N GLU A 199 15.81 -7.89 -7.63
CA GLU A 199 16.35 -6.65 -8.17
C GLU A 199 16.35 -6.69 -9.70
N LYS A 200 16.87 -7.79 -10.29
CA LYS A 200 16.90 -7.96 -11.76
C LYS A 200 15.49 -7.95 -12.36
N GLU A 201 14.54 -8.59 -11.72
CA GLU A 201 13.14 -8.60 -12.13
C GLU A 201 12.56 -7.17 -12.13
N MET A 202 12.72 -6.41 -11.04
CA MET A 202 12.27 -5.04 -10.94
C MET A 202 12.89 -4.13 -11.99
N VAL A 203 14.21 -4.24 -12.17
CA VAL A 203 14.94 -3.40 -13.12
C VAL A 203 14.56 -3.73 -14.56
N ASN A 204 14.52 -5.01 -14.93
CA ASN A 204 14.34 -5.41 -16.34
C ASN A 204 12.87 -5.35 -16.78
N ASN A 205 11.92 -5.65 -15.88
CA ASN A 205 10.52 -5.75 -16.26
C ASN A 205 9.74 -4.44 -16.05
N PHE A 206 10.23 -3.54 -15.18
CA PHE A 206 9.50 -2.33 -14.84
C PHE A 206 10.29 -1.05 -15.12
N ILE A 207 11.55 -0.94 -14.66
CA ILE A 207 12.26 0.33 -14.74
C ILE A 207 12.83 0.58 -16.13
N LYS A 208 13.52 -0.41 -16.73
CA LYS A 208 14.13 -0.27 -18.06
C LYS A 208 13.14 -0.08 -19.21
N PRO A 209 11.97 -0.74 -19.22
CA PRO A 209 10.97 -0.46 -20.25
C PRO A 209 10.38 0.94 -20.17
N GLY A 210 10.52 1.61 -19.02
CA GLY A 210 9.97 2.91 -18.68
C GLY A 210 8.90 2.79 -17.59
N LEU A 211 9.02 3.60 -16.52
CA LEU A 211 7.99 3.72 -15.52
C LEU A 211 6.87 4.63 -16.02
N GLU A 212 5.64 4.20 -15.86
CA GLU A 212 4.46 5.01 -16.13
C GLU A 212 4.04 5.78 -14.88
N ASP A 213 3.40 6.94 -15.09
CA ASP A 213 2.84 7.72 -13.99
C ASP A 213 1.65 6.98 -13.36
N LEU A 214 1.58 6.99 -12.06
CA LEU A 214 0.67 6.16 -11.29
C LEU A 214 -0.54 6.97 -10.80
N SER A 215 -1.75 6.53 -11.13
CA SER A 215 -2.97 7.11 -10.57
C SER A 215 -3.04 6.85 -9.06
N VAL A 216 -3.15 7.92 -8.27
CA VAL A 216 -3.02 7.89 -6.80
C VAL A 216 -4.25 8.41 -6.06
N THR A 217 -5.36 8.65 -6.78
CA THR A 217 -6.65 8.99 -6.18
C THR A 217 -7.80 8.33 -6.89
N ARG A 218 -8.98 8.32 -6.25
CA ARG A 218 -10.26 7.89 -6.80
C ARG A 218 -11.35 8.89 -6.45
N THR A 219 -12.35 9.00 -7.32
CA THR A 219 -13.58 9.77 -7.08
C THR A 219 -14.82 8.87 -7.01
N THR A 220 -14.66 7.58 -7.28
CA THR A 220 -15.73 6.57 -7.32
C THR A 220 -15.83 5.76 -6.03
N VAL A 221 -15.01 6.07 -5.04
CA VAL A 221 -14.94 5.42 -3.72
C VAL A 221 -15.03 6.49 -2.65
N ASP A 222 -15.92 6.32 -1.68
CA ASP A 222 -16.09 7.25 -0.56
C ASP A 222 -15.28 6.84 0.66
N TRP A 223 -15.08 5.53 0.86
CA TRP A 223 -14.34 4.99 1.99
C TRP A 223 -12.82 5.04 1.76
N GLY A 224 -12.18 6.12 2.20
CA GLY A 224 -10.75 6.37 2.06
C GLY A 224 -10.32 7.68 2.70
N ILE A 225 -9.04 8.01 2.58
CA ILE A 225 -8.45 9.25 3.10
C ILE A 225 -8.73 10.39 2.12
N PRO A 226 -9.52 11.42 2.49
CA PRO A 226 -9.80 12.52 1.58
C PRO A 226 -8.55 13.37 1.35
N VAL A 227 -8.38 13.84 0.11
CA VAL A 227 -7.36 14.83 -0.25
C VAL A 227 -7.74 16.17 0.37
N PRO A 228 -6.91 16.79 1.23
CA PRO A 228 -7.31 18.03 1.93
C PRO A 228 -7.65 19.20 1.01
N SER A 229 -6.89 19.38 -0.06
CA SER A 229 -7.08 20.45 -1.06
C SER A 229 -8.20 20.17 -2.07
N ASP A 230 -8.63 18.90 -2.19
CA ASP A 230 -9.71 18.48 -3.09
C ASP A 230 -10.48 17.27 -2.53
N PRO A 231 -11.41 17.48 -1.58
CA PRO A 231 -12.10 16.41 -0.86
C PRO A 231 -13.00 15.50 -1.71
N LYS A 232 -13.18 15.79 -3.01
CA LYS A 232 -13.86 14.89 -3.95
C LYS A 232 -13.02 13.67 -4.31
N HIS A 233 -11.71 13.76 -4.05
CA HIS A 233 -10.76 12.69 -4.26
C HIS A 233 -10.41 12.02 -2.95
N VAL A 234 -10.36 10.70 -2.93
CA VAL A 234 -9.74 9.91 -1.87
C VAL A 234 -8.39 9.39 -2.33
N VAL A 235 -7.43 9.35 -1.41
CA VAL A 235 -6.10 8.83 -1.68
C VAL A 235 -6.19 7.33 -1.92
N TYR A 236 -5.56 6.85 -3.01
CA TYR A 236 -5.57 5.45 -3.38
C TYR A 236 -4.41 4.69 -2.73
N VAL A 237 -4.53 3.37 -2.70
CA VAL A 237 -3.68 2.40 -2.00
C VAL A 237 -2.16 2.65 -2.14
N TRP A 238 -1.70 3.14 -3.29
CA TRP A 238 -0.28 3.37 -3.55
C TRP A 238 0.38 4.42 -2.64
N ILE A 239 -0.37 5.42 -2.17
CA ILE A 239 0.13 6.37 -1.17
C ILE A 239 -0.43 6.00 0.20
N ASP A 240 -1.70 5.65 0.32
CA ASP A 240 -2.32 5.28 1.58
C ASP A 240 -1.60 4.08 2.22
N ALA A 241 -1.83 2.89 1.72
CA ALA A 241 -1.31 1.66 2.33
C ALA A 241 0.22 1.63 2.40
N LEU A 242 0.92 2.00 1.31
CA LEU A 242 2.38 1.90 1.29
C LEU A 242 3.10 2.89 2.21
N SER A 243 2.44 3.99 2.61
CA SER A 243 3.03 4.93 3.57
C SER A 243 3.05 4.37 5.01
N ASN A 244 2.31 3.29 5.31
CA ASN A 244 2.24 2.74 6.66
C ASN A 244 3.63 2.44 7.25
N TYR A 245 4.56 1.96 6.42
CA TYR A 245 5.91 1.56 6.85
C TYR A 245 6.74 2.71 7.42
N ILE A 246 6.49 3.95 6.99
CA ILE A 246 7.16 5.14 7.51
C ILE A 246 6.30 5.88 8.52
N THR A 247 4.97 5.88 8.36
CA THR A 247 4.08 6.55 9.31
C THR A 247 4.09 5.85 10.67
N ALA A 248 4.22 4.52 10.69
CA ALA A 248 4.40 3.74 11.91
C ALA A 248 5.63 4.15 12.72
N LEU A 249 6.67 4.67 12.06
CA LEU A 249 7.87 5.21 12.68
C LEU A 249 7.75 6.68 13.07
N GLY A 250 6.55 7.29 12.91
CA GLY A 250 6.26 8.67 13.28
C GLY A 250 6.50 9.70 12.18
N TYR A 251 6.68 9.29 10.92
CA TYR A 251 6.81 10.23 9.81
C TYR A 251 5.59 11.17 9.74
N GLY A 252 5.85 12.47 9.65
CA GLY A 252 4.78 13.47 9.61
C GLY A 252 4.20 13.87 10.97
N CYS A 253 4.56 13.21 12.07
CA CYS A 253 4.21 13.62 13.42
C CYS A 253 5.13 14.75 13.91
N LEU A 254 4.54 15.75 14.58
CA LEU A 254 5.30 16.89 15.15
C LEU A 254 6.24 16.49 16.31
N LEU A 255 6.13 15.26 16.80
CA LEU A 255 6.94 14.72 17.90
C LEU A 255 8.28 14.15 17.45
N TYR A 256 8.56 14.11 16.14
CA TYR A 256 9.81 13.54 15.64
C TYR A 256 10.92 14.61 15.68
N THR A 257 11.56 14.72 16.82
CA THR A 257 12.82 15.48 17.00
C THR A 257 14.06 14.58 16.97
N SER A 258 13.89 13.26 16.80
CA SER A 258 14.99 12.31 16.65
C SER A 258 15.21 11.99 15.18
N PRO A 259 16.45 11.97 14.69
CA PRO A 259 16.75 11.55 13.33
C PRO A 259 16.28 10.11 13.11
N SER A 260 15.64 9.86 11.97
CA SER A 260 15.33 8.51 11.52
C SER A 260 16.61 7.66 11.49
N PRO A 261 16.58 6.36 11.77
CA PRO A 261 17.71 5.48 11.55
C PRO A 261 18.33 5.57 10.15
N ARG A 262 17.57 6.08 9.16
CA ARG A 262 18.03 6.37 7.80
C ARG A 262 18.71 7.74 7.65
N ASP A 263 18.54 8.65 8.60
CA ASP A 263 19.14 10.00 8.53
C ASP A 263 20.54 10.05 9.15
N THR A 264 20.97 8.97 9.82
CA THR A 264 22.31 8.82 10.41
C THR A 264 23.34 8.23 9.44
N GLU A 265 22.93 7.80 8.24
CA GLU A 265 23.84 7.36 7.17
C GLU A 265 24.04 8.49 6.14
N ARG A 266 24.71 9.57 6.54
CA ARG A 266 25.30 10.56 5.64
C ARG A 266 26.78 10.65 5.88
#